data_5f5ee4648569f5a00dd6abb001fde73d
#
_entry.id   5f5ee4648569f5a00dd6abb001fde73d
#
_cell.length_a   1.000
_cell.length_b   1.000
_cell.length_c   1.000
_cell.angle_alpha   90.00
_cell.angle_beta   90.00
_cell.angle_gamma   90.00
#
_symmetry.space_group_name_H-M   'P 1'
#
loop_
_entity.id
_entity.type
_entity.pdbx_description
1 polymer ?
#
loop_
_entity_poly.entity_id
_entity_poly.type
_entity_poly.pdbx_seq_one_letter_code
_entity_poly.pdbx_strand_id
1 'polypeptide(L)'
;MTTKNNQRRTHFSATLFPICIALLLLVGCSTTTEQVRIAYFTRFQKAEAGHTPQEEAIIKRLCLFGEPKHAPGWPHGPTEEIIRDGYVLENSLADKIPLWVCEHLGNEDLGGPLKRPDPEPFRSDPKLPAGSRAELKDYKHSGYDRGHQAPSGDETKKQSLQNDTYFLSNMVPQIGQFNQHAWERLEEMVRGWAIARGEAYVITGPMFYDPREDDPHTAAGHFIIKAIGKDHVAVPTHLYKIAVLRGKSGQWRSIAFVMKNQKYPKHVDYKDFIQSIRWIEDRTGINFMPELDQPENAALHQQLERDVPTQVWPEDGPE
;
A
#
# COMPACT_ATOMS: atom_id res chain seq x y z
N MET A 1 69.72 2.01 33.09
CA MET A 1 68.75 3.10 33.15
C MET A 1 67.43 2.57 32.58
N THR A 2 66.50 2.26 33.47
CA THR A 2 65.19 1.62 33.21
C THR A 2 64.12 2.66 33.12
N THR A 3 63.41 2.74 32.05
CA THR A 3 62.16 3.53 31.98
C THR A 3 60.96 2.57 31.83
N LYS A 4 60.13 2.58 32.86
CA LYS A 4 58.87 1.86 32.96
C LYS A 4 57.80 2.55 32.08
N ASN A 5 57.22 1.77 31.19
CA ASN A 5 56.05 2.17 30.40
C ASN A 5 54.80 1.82 31.17
N ASN A 6 54.01 2.86 31.55
CA ASN A 6 52.79 2.74 32.33
C ASN A 6 51.59 2.75 31.35
N GLN A 7 51.05 1.58 31.05
CA GLN A 7 49.80 1.47 30.28
C GLN A 7 48.62 1.71 31.24
N ARG A 8 47.93 2.83 31.06
CA ARG A 8 46.65 3.09 31.69
C ARG A 8 45.55 2.38 30.88
N ARG A 9 44.95 1.35 31.46
CA ARG A 9 43.69 0.77 31.03
C ARG A 9 42.56 1.73 31.35
N THR A 10 41.92 2.30 30.33
CA THR A 10 40.65 3.03 30.49
C THR A 10 39.50 2.02 30.46
N HIS A 11 38.87 1.82 31.60
CA HIS A 11 37.61 1.13 31.73
C HIS A 11 36.52 2.04 31.17
N PHE A 12 35.87 1.63 30.03
CA PHE A 12 34.63 2.22 29.62
C PHE A 12 33.53 1.65 30.51
N SER A 13 33.04 2.47 31.41
CA SER A 13 31.83 2.20 32.20
C SER A 13 30.62 2.55 31.32
N ALA A 14 29.84 1.57 30.96
CA ALA A 14 28.56 1.78 30.31
C ALA A 14 27.58 2.35 31.35
N THR A 15 27.43 3.66 31.34
CA THR A 15 26.37 4.35 32.09
C THR A 15 25.02 4.09 31.39
N LEU A 16 24.25 3.21 31.98
CA LEU A 16 22.79 3.11 31.74
C LEU A 16 22.17 4.45 32.14
N PHE A 17 21.66 5.17 31.15
CA PHE A 17 20.77 6.32 31.40
C PHE A 17 19.42 5.78 31.88
N PRO A 18 18.97 6.11 33.08
CA PRO A 18 17.60 5.87 33.46
C PRO A 18 16.72 6.85 32.70
N ILE A 19 15.82 6.31 31.85
CA ILE A 19 14.72 7.08 31.31
C ILE A 19 13.84 7.51 32.48
N CYS A 20 13.96 8.79 32.85
CA CYS A 20 13.05 9.42 33.80
C CYS A 20 11.66 9.50 33.13
N ILE A 21 10.81 8.54 33.47
CA ILE A 21 9.36 8.64 33.23
C ILE A 21 8.85 9.72 34.16
N ALA A 22 8.68 10.94 33.63
CA ALA A 22 7.97 12.00 34.35
C ALA A 22 6.50 11.61 34.41
N LEU A 23 6.09 11.04 35.54
CA LEU A 23 4.70 10.77 35.88
C LEU A 23 4.03 12.11 36.17
N LEU A 24 3.48 12.77 35.15
CA LEU A 24 2.57 13.90 35.34
C LEU A 24 1.18 13.34 35.64
N LEU A 25 0.89 13.23 36.93
CA LEU A 25 -0.46 13.06 37.46
C LEU A 25 -1.25 14.34 37.19
N LEU A 26 -1.96 14.39 36.05
CA LEU A 26 -3.10 15.31 35.86
C LEU A 26 -4.37 14.48 35.96
N VAL A 27 -4.99 14.58 37.12
CA VAL A 27 -6.33 14.09 37.40
C VAL A 27 -7.32 14.94 36.59
N GLY A 28 -8.12 14.27 35.76
CA GLY A 28 -9.34 14.81 35.17
C GLY A 28 -9.23 15.28 33.72
N CYS A 29 -9.21 14.33 32.78
CA CYS A 29 -9.73 14.58 31.45
C CYS A 29 -10.06 13.24 30.75
N SER A 30 -11.27 13.13 30.32
CA SER A 30 -11.99 12.19 29.43
C SER A 30 -11.30 10.87 29.01
N THR A 31 -12.08 9.80 29.00
CA THR A 31 -11.82 8.42 28.51
C THR A 31 -11.15 8.34 27.13
N THR A 32 -11.26 9.38 26.30
CA THR A 32 -10.62 9.48 24.97
C THR A 32 -9.10 9.65 25.04
N THR A 33 -8.57 10.37 26.02
CA THR A 33 -7.11 10.62 26.14
C THR A 33 -6.37 9.35 26.59
N GLU A 34 -6.97 8.57 27.46
CA GLU A 34 -6.41 7.31 27.95
C GLU A 34 -6.41 6.23 26.86
N GLN A 35 -7.48 6.12 26.08
CA GLN A 35 -7.54 5.20 24.93
C GLN A 35 -6.49 5.54 23.86
N VAL A 36 -6.27 6.82 23.59
CA VAL A 36 -5.23 7.28 22.67
C VAL A 36 -3.82 6.97 23.22
N ARG A 37 -3.59 7.13 24.53
CA ARG A 37 -2.32 6.78 25.17
C ARG A 37 -2.04 5.28 25.14
N ILE A 38 -3.03 4.46 25.44
CA ILE A 38 -2.91 3.00 25.42
C ILE A 38 -2.65 2.54 23.98
N ALA A 39 -3.37 3.05 23.00
CA ALA A 39 -3.15 2.73 21.58
C ALA A 39 -1.72 3.15 21.14
N TYR A 40 -1.25 4.34 21.53
CA TYR A 40 0.09 4.82 21.23
C TYR A 40 1.18 3.94 21.86
N PHE A 41 1.00 3.55 23.14
CA PHE A 41 1.96 2.71 23.85
C PHE A 41 2.02 1.28 23.31
N THR A 42 0.86 0.69 23.00
CA THR A 42 0.76 -0.63 22.36
C THR A 42 1.42 -0.63 20.97
N ARG A 43 1.26 0.46 20.22
CA ARG A 43 1.88 0.66 18.92
C ARG A 43 3.40 0.76 19.02
N PHE A 44 3.93 1.50 20.00
CA PHE A 44 5.37 1.62 20.23
C PHE A 44 5.99 0.25 20.56
N GLN A 45 5.32 -0.56 21.37
CA GLN A 45 5.75 -1.93 21.68
C GLN A 45 5.69 -2.85 20.46
N LYS A 46 4.70 -2.69 19.56
CA LYS A 46 4.61 -3.48 18.32
C LYS A 46 5.71 -3.11 17.33
N ALA A 47 6.04 -1.82 17.20
CA ALA A 47 7.13 -1.36 16.34
C ALA A 47 8.52 -1.86 16.80
N GLU A 48 8.71 -2.08 18.11
CA GLU A 48 9.92 -2.67 18.65
C GLU A 48 9.98 -4.22 18.53
N ALA A 49 8.81 -4.87 18.46
CA ALA A 49 8.72 -6.35 18.47
C ALA A 49 8.93 -6.99 17.09
N GLY A 50 8.84 -6.21 16.00
CA GLY A 50 8.85 -6.74 14.63
C GLY A 50 7.59 -7.59 14.32
N HIS A 51 7.60 -8.23 13.17
CA HIS A 51 6.53 -9.14 12.76
C HIS A 51 6.65 -10.49 13.46
N THR A 52 5.52 -11.11 13.72
CA THR A 52 5.49 -12.52 14.11
C THR A 52 5.87 -13.40 12.91
N PRO A 53 6.36 -14.65 13.13
CA PRO A 53 6.67 -15.56 12.03
C PRO A 53 5.48 -15.82 11.08
N GLN A 54 4.25 -15.74 11.60
CA GLN A 54 3.05 -15.85 10.77
C GLN A 54 2.84 -14.63 9.89
N GLU A 55 3.00 -13.41 10.43
CA GLU A 55 2.92 -12.17 9.67
C GLU A 55 4.01 -12.11 8.59
N GLU A 56 5.25 -12.48 8.92
CA GLU A 56 6.34 -12.57 7.95
C GLU A 56 6.01 -13.54 6.80
N ALA A 57 5.41 -14.70 7.11
CA ALA A 57 4.99 -15.65 6.08
C ALA A 57 3.91 -15.09 5.16
N ILE A 58 2.96 -14.31 5.69
CA ILE A 58 1.93 -13.63 4.91
C ILE A 58 2.56 -12.55 4.01
N ILE A 59 3.40 -11.69 4.57
CA ILE A 59 4.09 -10.63 3.81
C ILE A 59 4.88 -11.25 2.65
N LYS A 60 5.70 -12.26 2.93
CA LYS A 60 6.50 -12.95 1.92
C LYS A 60 5.66 -13.59 0.81
N ARG A 61 4.45 -14.04 1.12
CA ARG A 61 3.52 -14.63 0.14
C ARG A 61 2.85 -13.57 -0.73
N LEU A 62 2.56 -12.40 -0.18
CA LEU A 62 1.75 -11.37 -0.83
C LEU A 62 2.59 -10.23 -1.47
N CYS A 63 3.78 -9.94 -0.92
CA CYS A 63 4.66 -8.87 -1.38
C CYS A 63 5.89 -9.46 -2.09
N LEU A 64 5.79 -9.65 -3.39
CA LEU A 64 6.91 -10.16 -4.19
C LEU A 64 8.10 -9.19 -4.14
N PHE A 65 9.30 -9.72 -3.89
CA PHE A 65 10.54 -8.96 -3.73
C PHE A 65 10.56 -7.98 -2.57
N GLY A 66 9.84 -8.34 -1.51
CA GLY A 66 9.81 -7.62 -0.25
C GLY A 66 8.65 -6.65 -0.12
N GLU A 67 8.42 -6.24 1.10
CA GLU A 67 7.38 -5.30 1.45
C GLU A 67 7.76 -3.89 0.98
N PRO A 68 6.83 -3.13 0.35
CA PRO A 68 7.09 -1.75 -0.04
C PRO A 68 7.53 -0.87 1.14
N LYS A 69 8.53 -0.01 0.89
CA LYS A 69 9.13 0.86 1.90
C LYS A 69 9.20 2.29 1.42
N HIS A 70 8.99 3.22 2.32
CA HIS A 70 9.18 4.65 2.06
C HIS A 70 10.38 5.22 2.83
N ALA A 71 10.93 6.34 2.33
CA ALA A 71 12.02 7.02 2.99
C ALA A 71 11.59 7.62 4.35
N PRO A 72 12.51 7.74 5.33
CA PRO A 72 12.23 8.46 6.57
C PRO A 72 11.80 9.90 6.30
N GLY A 73 10.81 10.39 7.08
CA GLY A 73 10.29 11.76 6.92
C GLY A 73 9.28 11.90 5.79
N TRP A 74 8.73 10.81 5.32
CA TRP A 74 7.69 10.78 4.31
C TRP A 74 6.46 11.62 4.72
N PRO A 75 5.86 12.36 3.80
CA PRO A 75 4.90 13.44 4.14
C PRO A 75 3.49 12.99 4.44
N HIS A 76 3.16 11.73 4.16
CA HIS A 76 1.82 11.19 4.42
C HIS A 76 1.57 10.90 5.91
N GLY A 77 2.42 11.44 6.80
CA GLY A 77 2.28 11.37 8.24
C GLY A 77 2.56 9.98 8.82
N PRO A 78 2.14 9.74 10.06
CA PRO A 78 2.26 8.41 10.67
C PRO A 78 1.43 7.39 9.89
N THR A 79 1.98 6.20 9.73
CA THR A 79 1.32 5.09 9.03
C THR A 79 1.02 3.93 9.97
N GLU A 80 0.14 3.04 9.55
CA GLU A 80 -0.15 1.77 10.21
C GLU A 80 -0.19 0.67 9.17
N GLU A 81 0.63 -0.35 9.38
CA GLU A 81 0.61 -1.55 8.57
C GLU A 81 -0.55 -2.46 8.97
N ILE A 82 -1.24 -3.00 7.97
CA ILE A 82 -2.33 -3.95 8.16
C ILE A 82 -2.05 -5.22 7.36
N ILE A 83 -1.77 -6.30 8.07
CA ILE A 83 -1.52 -7.61 7.50
C ILE A 83 -2.81 -8.43 7.61
N ARG A 84 -3.28 -8.96 6.46
CA ARG A 84 -4.42 -9.87 6.32
C ARG A 84 -4.05 -11.02 5.40
N ASP A 85 -4.77 -12.12 5.47
CA ASP A 85 -4.46 -13.29 4.64
C ASP A 85 -4.61 -13.04 3.13
N GLY A 86 -5.48 -12.12 2.70
CA GLY A 86 -5.69 -11.78 1.28
C GLY A 86 -4.82 -10.62 0.78
N TYR A 87 -4.38 -9.72 1.67
CA TYR A 87 -3.57 -8.55 1.30
C TYR A 87 -2.78 -7.99 2.47
N VAL A 88 -1.71 -7.28 2.15
CA VAL A 88 -0.95 -6.43 3.09
C VAL A 88 -1.02 -4.99 2.59
N LEU A 89 -1.22 -4.05 3.49
CA LEU A 89 -1.25 -2.63 3.16
C LEU A 89 -0.61 -1.77 4.24
N GLU A 90 -0.17 -0.59 3.84
CA GLU A 90 0.18 0.49 4.74
C GLU A 90 -0.83 1.63 4.62
N ASN A 91 -1.45 2.01 5.73
CA ASN A 91 -2.46 3.06 5.77
C ASN A 91 -1.90 4.34 6.38
N SER A 92 -2.09 5.48 5.72
CA SER A 92 -1.81 6.80 6.28
C SER A 92 -2.86 7.15 7.34
N LEU A 93 -2.42 7.43 8.55
CA LEU A 93 -3.31 7.90 9.62
C LEU A 93 -3.72 9.37 9.44
N ALA A 94 -2.96 10.14 8.67
CA ALA A 94 -3.29 11.51 8.30
C ALA A 94 -4.29 11.55 7.15
N ASP A 95 -4.01 10.83 6.06
CA ASP A 95 -4.81 10.80 4.83
C ASP A 95 -6.01 9.86 4.93
N LYS A 96 -5.94 8.88 5.85
CA LYS A 96 -6.98 7.87 6.13
C LYS A 96 -7.32 6.97 4.94
N ILE A 97 -6.32 6.70 4.12
CA ILE A 97 -6.37 5.82 2.97
C ILE A 97 -5.12 4.93 2.92
N PRO A 98 -5.18 3.78 2.24
CA PRO A 98 -3.99 2.98 2.01
C PRO A 98 -3.08 3.71 1.03
N LEU A 99 -1.77 3.58 1.24
CA LEU A 99 -0.73 4.18 0.41
C LEU A 99 -0.21 3.19 -0.62
N TRP A 100 -0.22 1.93 -0.26
CA TRP A 100 -0.02 0.78 -1.13
C TRP A 100 -0.79 -0.42 -0.55
N VAL A 101 -1.18 -1.33 -1.41
CA VAL A 101 -1.79 -2.61 -1.08
C VAL A 101 -1.15 -3.67 -1.95
N CYS A 102 -0.51 -4.67 -1.33
CA CYS A 102 0.04 -5.86 -1.98
C CYS A 102 -0.94 -7.01 -1.90
N GLU A 103 -1.16 -7.70 -3.01
CA GLU A 103 -1.96 -8.92 -3.11
C GLU A 103 -1.28 -9.93 -4.04
N HIS A 104 -1.55 -11.22 -3.83
CA HIS A 104 -1.15 -12.30 -4.70
C HIS A 104 -2.39 -12.96 -5.27
N LEU A 105 -2.53 -12.91 -6.57
CA LEU A 105 -3.65 -13.50 -7.31
C LEU A 105 -3.26 -14.90 -7.77
N GLY A 106 -3.61 -15.91 -7.00
CA GLY A 106 -3.36 -17.31 -7.32
C GLY A 106 -4.61 -18.08 -7.69
N ASN A 107 -4.44 -19.24 -8.28
CA ASN A 107 -5.55 -20.13 -8.61
C ASN A 107 -6.36 -20.57 -7.37
N GLU A 108 -5.75 -20.48 -6.16
CA GLU A 108 -6.40 -20.77 -4.89
C GLU A 108 -7.44 -19.73 -4.47
N ASP A 109 -7.39 -18.51 -5.00
CA ASP A 109 -8.24 -17.39 -4.61
C ASP A 109 -9.21 -16.97 -5.73
N LEU A 110 -8.80 -17.12 -6.99
CA LEU A 110 -9.56 -16.74 -8.19
C LEU A 110 -10.55 -17.80 -8.69
N GLY A 111 -11.57 -17.34 -9.42
CA GLY A 111 -12.52 -18.22 -10.11
C GLY A 111 -13.44 -19.01 -9.18
N GLY A 112 -13.66 -18.56 -7.97
CA GLY A 112 -14.57 -19.15 -7.01
C GLY A 112 -16.04 -18.78 -7.24
N PRO A 113 -16.97 -19.41 -6.50
CA PRO A 113 -18.40 -19.19 -6.66
C PRO A 113 -18.96 -17.96 -5.97
N LEU A 114 -18.13 -17.28 -5.12
CA LEU A 114 -18.60 -16.14 -4.37
C LEU A 114 -18.87 -14.96 -5.29
N LYS A 115 -20.03 -14.37 -5.09
CA LYS A 115 -20.44 -13.16 -5.79
C LYS A 115 -20.22 -11.94 -4.88
N ARG A 116 -20.15 -10.78 -5.51
CA ARG A 116 -20.16 -9.51 -4.79
C ARG A 116 -21.45 -9.43 -3.96
N PRO A 117 -21.39 -9.21 -2.65
CA PRO A 117 -22.57 -9.13 -1.81
C PRO A 117 -23.40 -7.87 -2.12
N ASP A 118 -24.73 -7.99 -1.99
CA ASP A 118 -25.67 -6.88 -2.07
C ASP A 118 -26.63 -6.94 -0.88
N PRO A 119 -26.63 -5.96 0.04
CA PRO A 119 -25.75 -4.79 0.07
C PRO A 119 -24.29 -5.14 0.43
N GLU A 120 -23.36 -4.31 -0.05
CA GLU A 120 -21.94 -4.47 0.24
C GLU A 120 -21.63 -4.16 1.71
N PRO A 121 -20.88 -5.04 2.42
CA PRO A 121 -20.67 -4.96 3.85
C PRO A 121 -19.51 -4.03 4.24
N PHE A 122 -19.42 -2.85 3.63
CA PHE A 122 -18.39 -1.87 3.96
C PHE A 122 -18.41 -1.50 5.43
N ARG A 123 -17.24 -1.38 6.03
CA ARG A 123 -17.07 -1.06 7.44
C ARG A 123 -15.71 -0.42 7.73
N SER A 124 -15.66 0.40 8.77
CA SER A 124 -14.40 0.95 9.28
C SER A 124 -13.50 -0.17 9.80
N ASP A 125 -12.19 -0.01 9.62
CA ASP A 125 -11.24 -1.02 10.07
C ASP A 125 -10.94 -0.86 11.57
N PRO A 126 -11.21 -1.88 12.39
CA PRO A 126 -10.93 -1.83 13.82
C PRO A 126 -9.43 -1.88 14.16
N LYS A 127 -8.56 -2.27 13.21
CA LYS A 127 -7.10 -2.23 13.39
C LYS A 127 -6.56 -0.79 13.40
N LEU A 128 -7.32 0.18 12.88
CA LEU A 128 -6.96 1.59 12.87
C LEU A 128 -7.64 2.37 14.00
N PRO A 129 -6.93 3.31 14.65
CA PRO A 129 -7.51 4.14 15.69
C PRO A 129 -8.69 4.97 15.19
N ALA A 130 -9.73 5.09 16.02
CA ALA A 130 -10.84 6.02 15.75
C ALA A 130 -10.28 7.46 15.61
N GLY A 131 -10.78 8.21 14.62
CA GLY A 131 -10.31 9.55 14.29
C GLY A 131 -9.09 9.59 13.34
N SER A 132 -8.37 8.46 13.19
CA SER A 132 -7.25 8.30 12.25
C SER A 132 -7.56 7.31 11.12
N ARG A 133 -8.84 6.99 10.93
CA ARG A 133 -9.33 6.08 9.89
C ARG A 133 -10.55 6.67 9.20
N ALA A 134 -10.84 6.20 8.00
CA ALA A 134 -12.09 6.51 7.31
C ALA A 134 -13.29 5.85 7.99
N GLU A 135 -14.41 6.55 8.01
CA GLU A 135 -15.69 6.07 8.49
C GLU A 135 -16.72 6.08 7.34
N LEU A 136 -17.75 5.24 7.42
CA LEU A 136 -18.80 5.19 6.39
C LEU A 136 -19.46 6.55 6.12
N LYS A 137 -19.60 7.36 7.18
CA LYS A 137 -20.18 8.71 7.10
C LYS A 137 -19.39 9.65 6.19
N ASP A 138 -18.07 9.44 6.00
CA ASP A 138 -17.22 10.31 5.20
C ASP A 138 -17.50 10.14 3.71
N TYR A 139 -17.82 8.92 3.29
CA TYR A 139 -18.21 8.62 1.91
C TYR A 139 -19.65 8.96 1.59
N LYS A 140 -20.53 9.03 2.60
CA LYS A 140 -21.96 9.29 2.41
C LYS A 140 -22.19 10.67 1.78
N HIS A 141 -22.81 10.70 0.61
CA HIS A 141 -23.08 11.92 -0.17
C HIS A 141 -21.81 12.73 -0.56
N SER A 142 -20.65 12.11 -0.56
CA SER A 142 -19.39 12.75 -0.95
C SER A 142 -19.26 12.97 -2.46
N GLY A 143 -20.01 12.21 -3.26
CA GLY A 143 -19.85 12.16 -4.72
C GLY A 143 -18.75 11.19 -5.19
N TYR A 144 -18.17 10.43 -4.26
CA TYR A 144 -17.16 9.41 -4.54
C TYR A 144 -17.61 8.02 -4.10
N ASP A 145 -17.19 7.02 -4.85
CA ASP A 145 -17.30 5.63 -4.48
C ASP A 145 -16.21 5.25 -3.46
N ARG A 146 -16.42 4.15 -2.78
CA ARG A 146 -15.41 3.42 -2.02
C ARG A 146 -14.68 2.50 -2.98
N GLY A 147 -13.60 3.01 -3.58
CA GLY A 147 -12.82 2.27 -4.56
C GLY A 147 -11.86 1.30 -3.88
N HIS A 148 -12.01 0.01 -4.17
CA HIS A 148 -11.12 -1.03 -3.66
C HIS A 148 -9.71 -0.87 -4.19
N GLN A 149 -8.72 -1.20 -3.36
CA GLN A 149 -7.34 -1.36 -3.81
C GLN A 149 -7.02 -2.85 -4.04
N ALA A 150 -7.37 -3.74 -3.10
CA ALA A 150 -7.50 -5.17 -3.32
C ALA A 150 -8.98 -5.49 -3.60
N PRO A 151 -9.36 -5.85 -4.83
CA PRO A 151 -10.76 -6.01 -5.23
C PRO A 151 -11.43 -7.23 -4.61
N SER A 152 -12.72 -7.12 -4.28
CA SER A 152 -13.49 -8.28 -3.79
C SER A 152 -13.66 -9.39 -4.84
N GLY A 153 -13.49 -9.04 -6.12
CA GLY A 153 -13.51 -10.00 -7.23
C GLY A 153 -12.28 -10.91 -7.31
N ASP A 154 -11.21 -10.55 -6.59
CA ASP A 154 -9.99 -11.34 -6.53
C ASP A 154 -10.07 -12.41 -5.42
N GLU A 155 -10.97 -12.25 -4.47
CA GLU A 155 -11.19 -13.13 -3.32
C GLU A 155 -12.53 -13.88 -3.44
N THR A 156 -12.66 -14.73 -4.46
CA THR A 156 -13.95 -15.36 -4.77
C THR A 156 -14.10 -16.79 -4.26
N LYS A 157 -13.07 -17.39 -3.65
CA LYS A 157 -13.11 -18.74 -3.09
C LYS A 157 -13.32 -18.80 -1.59
N LYS A 158 -12.90 -17.79 -0.85
CA LYS A 158 -12.96 -17.77 0.62
C LYS A 158 -13.73 -16.56 1.12
N GLN A 159 -14.89 -16.79 1.77
CA GLN A 159 -15.75 -15.72 2.26
C GLN A 159 -15.03 -14.78 3.25
N SER A 160 -14.13 -15.29 4.10
CA SER A 160 -13.37 -14.46 5.04
C SER A 160 -12.48 -13.46 4.31
N LEU A 161 -11.76 -13.90 3.27
CA LEU A 161 -10.88 -13.03 2.49
C LEU A 161 -11.70 -11.98 1.74
N GLN A 162 -12.80 -12.40 1.06
CA GLN A 162 -13.69 -11.47 0.40
C GLN A 162 -14.27 -10.44 1.39
N ASN A 163 -14.70 -10.86 2.57
CA ASN A 163 -15.20 -9.96 3.60
C ASN A 163 -14.16 -8.93 4.04
N ASP A 164 -12.89 -9.30 4.10
CA ASP A 164 -11.82 -8.40 4.52
C ASP A 164 -11.55 -7.31 3.49
N THR A 165 -11.84 -7.55 2.21
CA THR A 165 -11.68 -6.49 1.19
C THR A 165 -12.58 -5.28 1.43
N TYR A 166 -13.69 -5.42 2.18
CA TYR A 166 -14.65 -4.34 2.46
C TYR A 166 -14.30 -3.45 3.65
N PHE A 167 -13.12 -3.60 4.26
CA PHE A 167 -12.65 -2.62 5.23
C PHE A 167 -12.29 -1.30 4.54
N LEU A 168 -12.65 -0.17 5.16
CA LEU A 168 -12.35 1.17 4.62
C LEU A 168 -10.85 1.49 4.58
N SER A 169 -10.02 0.73 5.29
CA SER A 169 -8.55 0.78 5.15
C SER A 169 -8.05 0.32 3.79
N ASN A 170 -8.86 -0.45 3.05
CA ASN A 170 -8.59 -0.91 1.68
C ASN A 170 -9.26 -0.02 0.61
N MET A 171 -9.79 1.15 0.99
CA MET A 171 -10.58 2.02 0.11
C MET A 171 -9.93 3.37 -0.11
N VAL A 172 -10.06 3.87 -1.33
CA VAL A 172 -9.81 5.28 -1.64
C VAL A 172 -11.05 5.91 -2.26
N PRO A 173 -11.27 7.24 -2.09
CA PRO A 173 -12.33 7.94 -2.80
C PRO A 173 -12.07 7.94 -4.31
N GLN A 174 -12.92 7.26 -5.10
CA GLN A 174 -12.84 7.21 -6.55
C GLN A 174 -14.06 7.83 -7.22
N ILE A 175 -13.86 8.47 -8.37
CA ILE A 175 -14.98 8.89 -9.23
C ILE A 175 -15.73 7.62 -9.68
N GLY A 176 -17.07 7.58 -9.44
CA GLY A 176 -17.86 6.37 -9.67
C GLY A 176 -17.73 5.80 -11.08
N GLN A 177 -17.78 6.65 -12.13
CA GLN A 177 -17.59 6.19 -13.50
C GLN A 177 -16.17 5.64 -13.76
N PHE A 178 -15.14 6.14 -13.09
CA PHE A 178 -13.80 5.58 -13.16
C PHE A 178 -13.75 4.22 -12.48
N ASN A 179 -14.20 4.15 -11.23
CA ASN A 179 -14.22 2.95 -10.41
C ASN A 179 -14.98 1.80 -11.09
N GLN A 180 -16.21 2.05 -11.53
CA GLN A 180 -17.15 1.03 -12.05
C GLN A 180 -16.91 0.65 -13.52
N HIS A 181 -15.99 1.29 -14.24
CA HIS A 181 -15.76 1.02 -15.65
C HIS A 181 -14.27 0.88 -16.00
N ALA A 182 -13.55 2.00 -16.15
CA ALA A 182 -12.16 1.92 -16.63
C ALA A 182 -11.25 1.20 -15.64
N TRP A 183 -11.42 1.45 -14.33
CA TRP A 183 -10.63 0.78 -13.33
C TRP A 183 -11.00 -0.69 -13.14
N GLU A 184 -12.31 -0.99 -13.08
CA GLU A 184 -12.82 -2.37 -13.02
C GLU A 184 -12.31 -3.24 -14.18
N ARG A 185 -12.31 -2.71 -15.42
CA ARG A 185 -11.74 -3.45 -16.57
C ARG A 185 -10.24 -3.66 -16.48
N LEU A 186 -9.49 -2.72 -15.89
CA LEU A 186 -8.08 -2.93 -15.63
C LEU A 186 -7.87 -4.07 -14.62
N GLU A 187 -8.67 -4.12 -13.55
CA GLU A 187 -8.68 -5.22 -12.59
C GLU A 187 -9.01 -6.56 -13.24
N GLU A 188 -10.04 -6.59 -14.07
CA GLU A 188 -10.42 -7.80 -14.84
C GLU A 188 -9.30 -8.27 -15.77
N MET A 189 -8.61 -7.36 -16.43
CA MET A 189 -7.48 -7.67 -17.31
C MET A 189 -6.31 -8.29 -16.53
N VAL A 190 -5.93 -7.71 -15.40
CA VAL A 190 -4.87 -8.24 -14.52
C VAL A 190 -5.26 -9.63 -13.98
N ARG A 191 -6.51 -9.80 -13.56
CA ARG A 191 -7.05 -11.10 -13.14
C ARG A 191 -7.02 -12.13 -14.26
N GLY A 192 -7.34 -11.72 -15.50
CA GLY A 192 -7.21 -12.57 -16.69
C GLY A 192 -5.78 -13.08 -16.88
N TRP A 193 -4.79 -12.22 -16.75
CA TRP A 193 -3.38 -12.62 -16.81
C TRP A 193 -2.98 -13.57 -15.68
N ALA A 194 -3.44 -13.32 -14.45
CA ALA A 194 -3.19 -14.22 -13.33
C ALA A 194 -3.76 -15.62 -13.59
N ILE A 195 -4.98 -15.72 -14.10
CA ILE A 195 -5.60 -17.00 -14.48
C ILE A 195 -4.81 -17.69 -15.60
N ALA A 196 -4.41 -16.95 -16.62
CA ALA A 196 -3.69 -17.51 -17.77
C ALA A 196 -2.27 -17.98 -17.41
N ARG A 197 -1.61 -17.37 -16.43
CA ARG A 197 -0.23 -17.67 -16.00
C ARG A 197 -0.12 -18.44 -14.70
N GLY A 198 -1.26 -18.65 -14.01
CA GLY A 198 -1.32 -19.35 -12.73
C GLY A 198 -1.22 -18.44 -11.52
N GLU A 199 -0.54 -17.28 -11.66
CA GLU A 199 -0.39 -16.30 -10.59
C GLU A 199 -0.08 -14.90 -11.12
N ALA A 200 -0.37 -13.87 -10.34
CA ALA A 200 0.16 -12.52 -10.47
C ALA A 200 0.32 -11.87 -9.10
N TYR A 201 1.37 -11.07 -8.93
CA TYR A 201 1.56 -10.21 -7.77
C TYR A 201 1.16 -8.80 -8.17
N VAL A 202 0.32 -8.18 -7.35
CA VAL A 202 -0.26 -6.88 -7.66
C VAL A 202 0.02 -5.90 -6.53
N ILE A 203 0.43 -4.68 -6.89
CA ILE A 203 0.53 -3.56 -5.95
C ILE A 203 -0.35 -2.44 -6.48
N THR A 204 -1.30 -2.02 -5.66
CA THR A 204 -2.26 -0.96 -6.02
C THR A 204 -2.19 0.17 -5.00
N GLY A 205 -2.27 1.41 -5.45
CA GLY A 205 -2.30 2.52 -4.52
C GLY A 205 -2.65 3.87 -5.15
N PRO A 206 -2.80 4.90 -4.30
CA PRO A 206 -3.07 6.27 -4.71
C PRO A 206 -1.80 7.02 -5.07
N MET A 207 -1.95 8.06 -5.88
CA MET A 207 -0.96 9.09 -6.10
C MET A 207 -1.58 10.47 -5.93
N PHE A 208 -0.79 11.38 -5.39
CA PHE A 208 -1.13 12.79 -5.29
C PHE A 208 -0.20 13.56 -6.23
N TYR A 209 -0.78 14.12 -7.26
CA TYR A 209 -0.05 14.75 -8.33
C TYR A 209 -0.69 16.12 -8.63
N ASP A 210 0.10 17.18 -8.56
CA ASP A 210 -0.36 18.51 -9.01
C ASP A 210 -0.14 18.59 -10.54
N PRO A 211 -1.19 18.72 -11.35
CA PRO A 211 -1.06 18.82 -12.80
C PRO A 211 -0.37 20.13 -13.25
N ARG A 212 -0.08 21.04 -12.32
CA ARG A 212 0.69 22.26 -12.57
C ARG A 212 2.19 22.09 -12.38
N GLU A 213 2.64 20.91 -11.94
CA GLU A 213 4.07 20.59 -11.83
C GLU A 213 4.65 20.42 -13.23
N ASP A 214 5.63 21.27 -13.54
CA ASP A 214 6.33 21.24 -14.83
C ASP A 214 7.31 20.06 -14.94
N ASP A 215 7.79 19.52 -13.81
CA ASP A 215 8.71 18.39 -13.75
C ASP A 215 8.03 17.16 -13.16
N PRO A 216 7.75 16.13 -13.97
CA PRO A 216 7.18 14.88 -13.52
C PRO A 216 8.10 14.07 -12.57
N HIS A 217 9.37 14.44 -12.43
CA HIS A 217 10.34 13.80 -11.54
C HIS A 217 10.51 14.52 -10.20
N THR A 218 9.96 15.70 -10.03
CA THR A 218 9.87 16.29 -8.69
C THR A 218 8.91 15.44 -7.86
N ALA A 219 9.39 15.00 -6.70
CA ALA A 219 8.53 14.40 -5.70
C ALA A 219 7.35 15.34 -5.50
N ALA A 220 6.16 14.89 -5.87
CA ALA A 220 4.96 15.70 -5.83
C ALA A 220 4.88 16.36 -4.47
N GLY A 221 4.87 17.67 -4.44
CA GLY A 221 4.60 18.39 -3.20
C GLY A 221 3.30 17.82 -2.65
N HIS A 222 3.29 17.44 -1.42
CA HIS A 222 2.27 16.70 -0.69
C HIS A 222 0.97 17.46 -0.51
N PHE A 223 0.44 18.01 -1.58
CA PHE A 223 -0.80 18.76 -1.55
C PHE A 223 -1.96 17.78 -1.67
N ILE A 224 -2.57 17.47 -0.54
CA ILE A 224 -3.93 16.94 -0.52
C ILE A 224 -4.82 18.02 -1.12
N ILE A 225 -5.10 17.88 -2.40
CA ILE A 225 -5.87 18.88 -3.16
C ILE A 225 -7.34 18.84 -2.74
N LYS A 226 -7.81 17.67 -2.25
CA LYS A 226 -9.19 17.44 -1.87
C LYS A 226 -9.31 16.37 -0.79
N ALA A 227 -10.31 16.53 0.09
CA ALA A 227 -10.71 15.53 1.05
C ALA A 227 -12.23 15.43 1.13
N ILE A 228 -12.75 14.30 1.60
CA ILE A 228 -14.17 14.05 1.82
C ILE A 228 -14.48 13.81 3.30
N GLY A 229 -15.73 14.05 3.65
CA GLY A 229 -16.24 13.81 4.99
C GLY A 229 -15.69 14.74 6.07
N LYS A 230 -16.16 14.52 7.29
CA LYS A 230 -15.73 15.30 8.47
C LYS A 230 -14.34 14.90 8.95
N ASP A 231 -13.96 13.67 8.65
CA ASP A 231 -12.67 13.12 9.07
C ASP A 231 -11.56 13.41 8.04
N HIS A 232 -11.86 14.16 6.96
CA HIS A 232 -10.92 14.60 5.92
C HIS A 232 -10.18 13.43 5.25
N VAL A 233 -10.92 12.43 4.74
CA VAL A 233 -10.35 11.33 3.96
C VAL A 233 -9.83 11.88 2.62
N ALA A 234 -8.55 11.70 2.35
CA ALA A 234 -7.89 12.23 1.17
C ALA A 234 -8.44 11.64 -0.13
N VAL A 235 -8.59 12.49 -1.15
CA VAL A 235 -9.02 12.09 -2.50
C VAL A 235 -7.78 12.06 -3.40
N PRO A 236 -7.33 10.89 -3.88
CA PRO A 236 -6.18 10.81 -4.75
C PRO A 236 -6.47 11.44 -6.11
N THR A 237 -5.45 12.08 -6.70
CA THR A 237 -5.54 12.62 -8.05
C THR A 237 -5.40 11.54 -9.12
N HIS A 238 -4.61 10.51 -8.82
CA HIS A 238 -4.35 9.35 -9.68
C HIS A 238 -4.33 8.07 -8.83
N LEU A 239 -4.47 6.96 -9.52
CA LEU A 239 -4.22 5.63 -8.95
C LEU A 239 -3.20 4.92 -9.82
N TYR A 240 -2.36 4.10 -9.19
CA TYR A 240 -1.48 3.18 -9.88
C TYR A 240 -1.88 1.73 -9.62
N LYS A 241 -1.57 0.87 -10.58
CA LYS A 241 -1.66 -0.58 -10.45
C LYS A 241 -0.44 -1.20 -11.12
N ILE A 242 0.35 -1.93 -10.35
CA ILE A 242 1.54 -2.66 -10.78
C ILE A 242 1.18 -4.13 -10.81
N ALA A 243 1.49 -4.84 -11.88
CA ALA A 243 1.33 -6.28 -11.98
C ALA A 243 2.68 -6.92 -12.34
N VAL A 244 3.07 -7.93 -11.57
CA VAL A 244 4.31 -8.71 -11.79
C VAL A 244 3.94 -10.19 -11.87
N LEU A 245 4.30 -10.83 -12.96
CA LEU A 245 3.99 -12.25 -13.18
C LEU A 245 5.06 -12.89 -14.10
N ARG A 246 5.00 -14.21 -14.21
CA ARG A 246 5.90 -14.93 -15.11
C ARG A 246 5.36 -14.95 -16.52
N GLY A 247 6.20 -14.60 -17.49
CA GLY A 247 5.91 -14.79 -18.91
C GLY A 247 5.94 -16.25 -19.31
N LYS A 248 5.63 -16.54 -20.58
CA LYS A 248 5.67 -17.90 -21.16
C LYS A 248 7.04 -18.57 -21.01
N SER A 249 8.10 -17.78 -21.07
CA SER A 249 9.48 -18.24 -20.88
C SER A 249 9.85 -18.53 -19.41
N GLY A 250 8.94 -18.29 -18.44
CA GLY A 250 9.18 -18.43 -17.01
C GLY A 250 9.93 -17.26 -16.36
N GLN A 251 10.31 -16.25 -17.13
CA GLN A 251 10.97 -15.04 -16.62
C GLN A 251 9.95 -14.08 -16.03
N TRP A 252 10.35 -13.35 -15.01
CA TRP A 252 9.52 -12.29 -14.43
C TRP A 252 9.32 -11.15 -15.45
N ARG A 253 8.11 -10.62 -15.46
CA ARG A 253 7.70 -9.46 -16.26
C ARG A 253 6.87 -8.55 -15.39
N SER A 254 6.95 -7.26 -15.64
CA SER A 254 6.14 -6.24 -14.95
C SER A 254 5.43 -5.34 -15.96
N ILE A 255 4.29 -4.85 -15.56
CA ILE A 255 3.60 -3.75 -16.22
C ILE A 255 2.94 -2.89 -15.14
N ALA A 256 2.98 -1.58 -15.33
CA ALA A 256 2.35 -0.66 -14.40
C ALA A 256 1.50 0.36 -15.15
N PHE A 257 0.39 0.73 -14.55
CA PHE A 257 -0.55 1.71 -15.08
C PHE A 257 -0.74 2.84 -14.08
N VAL A 258 -0.82 4.06 -14.59
CA VAL A 258 -1.19 5.24 -13.81
C VAL A 258 -2.37 5.92 -14.48
N MET A 259 -3.49 5.98 -13.78
CA MET A 259 -4.72 6.56 -14.30
C MET A 259 -5.21 7.69 -13.40
N LYS A 260 -5.61 8.80 -14.02
CA LYS A 260 -6.21 9.93 -13.30
C LYS A 260 -7.56 9.55 -12.72
N ASN A 261 -7.84 9.99 -11.50
CA ASN A 261 -9.14 9.79 -10.85
C ASN A 261 -10.20 10.73 -11.44
N GLN A 262 -10.67 10.39 -12.64
CA GLN A 262 -11.62 11.19 -13.43
C GLN A 262 -12.56 10.29 -14.24
N LYS A 263 -13.53 10.90 -14.92
CA LYS A 263 -14.37 10.17 -15.89
C LYS A 263 -13.57 9.82 -17.14
N TYR A 264 -13.80 8.62 -17.66
CA TYR A 264 -13.21 8.11 -18.90
C TYR A 264 -14.29 7.80 -19.94
N PRO A 265 -13.97 7.81 -21.24
CA PRO A 265 -14.85 7.30 -22.27
C PRO A 265 -15.10 5.80 -22.10
N LYS A 266 -16.15 5.28 -22.76
CA LYS A 266 -16.48 3.85 -22.69
C LYS A 266 -15.35 2.94 -23.17
N HIS A 267 -14.58 3.39 -24.15
CA HIS A 267 -13.41 2.66 -24.67
C HIS A 267 -12.16 3.43 -24.30
N VAL A 268 -11.26 2.75 -23.60
CA VAL A 268 -9.99 3.27 -23.11
C VAL A 268 -8.89 2.41 -23.70
N ASP A 269 -7.89 3.02 -24.29
CA ASP A 269 -6.65 2.33 -24.68
C ASP A 269 -5.68 2.38 -23.49
N TYR A 270 -5.52 1.24 -22.81
CA TYR A 270 -4.70 1.18 -21.60
C TYR A 270 -3.21 1.39 -21.85
N LYS A 271 -2.77 1.28 -23.12
CA LYS A 271 -1.35 1.56 -23.44
C LYS A 271 -0.96 3.00 -23.12
N ASP A 272 -1.91 3.94 -23.17
CA ASP A 272 -1.67 5.36 -22.89
C ASP A 272 -1.40 5.65 -21.41
N PHE A 273 -1.62 4.66 -20.54
CA PHE A 273 -1.45 4.76 -19.08
C PHE A 273 -0.29 3.92 -18.56
N ILE A 274 0.45 3.25 -19.44
CA ILE A 274 1.63 2.46 -19.05
C ILE A 274 2.73 3.41 -18.58
N GLN A 275 3.32 3.09 -17.42
CA GLN A 275 4.46 3.78 -16.85
C GLN A 275 5.51 2.78 -16.36
N SER A 276 6.74 3.22 -16.13
CA SER A 276 7.70 2.41 -15.39
C SER A 276 7.35 2.40 -13.91
N ILE A 277 7.69 1.31 -13.22
CA ILE A 277 7.55 1.25 -11.77
C ILE A 277 8.43 2.33 -11.15
N ARG A 278 9.66 2.51 -11.65
CA ARG A 278 10.58 3.56 -11.18
C ARG A 278 9.96 4.96 -11.23
N TRP A 279 9.21 5.30 -12.28
CA TRP A 279 8.52 6.59 -12.35
C TRP A 279 7.48 6.75 -11.22
N ILE A 280 6.78 5.64 -10.88
CA ILE A 280 5.79 5.64 -9.78
C ILE A 280 6.52 5.80 -8.44
N GLU A 281 7.66 5.12 -8.25
CA GLU A 281 8.50 5.24 -7.05
C GLU A 281 9.03 6.66 -6.84
N ASP A 282 9.54 7.28 -7.89
CA ASP A 282 10.03 8.66 -7.85
C ASP A 282 8.91 9.65 -7.48
N ARG A 283 7.67 9.34 -7.84
CA ARG A 283 6.49 10.16 -7.53
C ARG A 283 5.91 9.92 -6.15
N THR A 284 5.88 8.68 -5.71
CA THR A 284 5.28 8.29 -4.43
C THR A 284 6.26 8.33 -3.28
N GLY A 285 7.55 8.26 -3.56
CA GLY A 285 8.59 8.07 -2.53
C GLY A 285 8.57 6.68 -1.90
N ILE A 286 7.91 5.70 -2.55
CA ILE A 286 7.82 4.31 -2.12
C ILE A 286 8.74 3.47 -3.00
N ASN A 287 9.59 2.65 -2.40
CA ASN A 287 10.29 1.56 -3.08
C ASN A 287 9.41 0.32 -2.99
N PHE A 288 8.88 -0.16 -4.11
CA PHE A 288 7.91 -1.25 -4.14
C PHE A 288 8.52 -2.63 -4.02
N MET A 289 9.76 -2.80 -4.42
CA MET A 289 10.44 -4.11 -4.46
C MET A 289 11.87 -4.02 -3.89
N PRO A 290 12.02 -3.68 -2.58
CA PRO A 290 13.32 -3.35 -1.99
C PRO A 290 14.36 -4.49 -2.01
N GLU A 291 13.96 -5.73 -2.19
CA GLU A 291 14.89 -6.86 -2.36
C GLU A 291 15.62 -6.82 -3.71
N LEU A 292 15.10 -6.07 -4.70
CA LEU A 292 15.78 -5.87 -5.99
C LEU A 292 16.93 -4.87 -5.91
N ASP A 293 17.05 -4.07 -4.86
CA ASP A 293 18.15 -3.12 -4.67
C ASP A 293 19.50 -3.81 -4.44
N GLN A 294 19.50 -5.12 -4.17
CA GLN A 294 20.74 -5.88 -3.98
C GLN A 294 21.52 -5.99 -5.29
N PRO A 295 22.86 -5.83 -5.26
CA PRO A 295 23.69 -5.82 -6.49
C PRO A 295 23.51 -7.04 -7.38
N GLU A 296 23.27 -8.22 -6.80
CA GLU A 296 23.00 -9.46 -7.53
C GLU A 296 21.70 -9.44 -8.33
N ASN A 297 20.75 -8.57 -7.99
CA ASN A 297 19.46 -8.41 -8.64
C ASN A 297 19.45 -7.29 -9.71
N ALA A 298 20.57 -6.60 -9.96
CA ALA A 298 20.62 -5.39 -10.79
C ALA A 298 19.97 -5.55 -12.19
N ALA A 299 20.15 -6.72 -12.84
CA ALA A 299 19.55 -6.98 -14.14
C ALA A 299 18.02 -7.13 -14.05
N LEU A 300 17.53 -7.82 -13.01
CA LEU A 300 16.09 -8.00 -12.77
C LEU A 300 15.45 -6.69 -12.33
N HIS A 301 16.13 -5.91 -11.50
CA HIS A 301 15.73 -4.56 -11.09
C HIS A 301 15.53 -3.66 -12.33
N GLN A 302 16.54 -3.59 -13.22
CA GLN A 302 16.42 -2.84 -14.47
C GLN A 302 15.20 -3.29 -15.28
N GLN A 303 15.05 -4.61 -15.47
CA GLN A 303 13.98 -5.18 -16.27
C GLN A 303 12.58 -4.92 -15.68
N LEU A 304 12.40 -5.06 -14.37
CA LEU A 304 11.08 -4.94 -13.75
C LEU A 304 10.69 -3.49 -13.46
N GLU A 305 11.61 -2.67 -12.99
CA GLU A 305 11.26 -1.33 -12.54
C GLU A 305 11.44 -0.24 -13.58
N ARG A 306 12.44 -0.38 -14.48
CA ARG A 306 12.82 0.68 -15.40
C ARG A 306 12.36 0.46 -16.82
N ASP A 307 12.31 -0.79 -17.27
CA ASP A 307 11.85 -1.11 -18.61
C ASP A 307 10.32 -0.92 -18.69
N VAL A 308 9.89 -0.22 -19.73
CA VAL A 308 8.48 0.10 -19.94
C VAL A 308 7.94 -0.73 -21.11
N PRO A 309 6.93 -1.59 -20.87
CA PRO A 309 6.27 -2.26 -21.98
C PRO A 309 5.68 -1.26 -22.97
N THR A 310 5.89 -1.47 -24.24
CA THR A 310 5.40 -0.59 -25.31
C THR A 310 3.94 -0.81 -25.66
N GLN A 311 3.35 -1.88 -25.14
CA GLN A 311 1.95 -2.25 -25.35
C GLN A 311 1.42 -3.03 -24.15
N VAL A 312 0.12 -3.04 -24.01
CA VAL A 312 -0.58 -3.90 -23.07
C VAL A 312 -0.38 -5.36 -23.46
N TRP A 313 -0.17 -6.23 -22.48
CA TRP A 313 -0.02 -7.66 -22.74
C TRP A 313 -1.31 -8.25 -23.33
N PRO A 314 -1.21 -9.30 -24.16
CA PRO A 314 -2.38 -10.04 -24.63
C PRO A 314 -3.14 -10.71 -23.48
N GLU A 315 -4.35 -11.22 -23.76
CA GLU A 315 -5.21 -11.83 -22.74
C GLU A 315 -4.56 -12.99 -21.99
N ASP A 316 -3.64 -13.71 -22.66
CA ASP A 316 -2.90 -14.81 -22.07
C ASP A 316 -1.60 -14.37 -21.34
N GLY A 317 -1.42 -13.07 -21.11
CA GLY A 317 -0.33 -12.48 -20.36
C GLY A 317 0.95 -12.26 -21.18
N PRO A 318 2.09 -11.92 -20.53
CA PRO A 318 3.34 -11.61 -21.19
C PRO A 318 4.02 -12.83 -21.79
N GLU A 319 4.87 -12.57 -22.82
CA GLU A 319 5.75 -13.56 -23.41
C GLU A 319 6.89 -13.99 -22.46
#